data_1e520542ba628e82c1a2b2308a8fdb4d
#
_entry.id   1e520542ba628e82c1a2b2308a8fdb4d
#
_cell.length_a   1.000
_cell.length_b   1.000
_cell.length_c   1.000
_cell.angle_alpha   90.00
_cell.angle_beta   90.00
_cell.angle_gamma   90.00
#
_symmetry.space_group_name_H-M   'P 1'
#
loop_
_entity.id
_entity.type
_entity.pdbx_description
1 polymer ?
#
loop_
_entity_poly.entity_id
_entity_poly.type
_entity_poly.pdbx_seq_one_letter_code
_entity_poly.pdbx_strand_id
1 'polypeptide(L)'
;MAEADRPPIEVGPPPSPRKYWTQRGIAEWLVERLAEPAQTLVGIDHGFSFPLRYFEVHRLKPDWPAFLDDFQRHWPTDEDVYVDFVRDGIVGNGAERMGEPRWRRLTEERARGAKSVFQFDV
;
A
#
# COMPACT_ATOMS: atom_id res chain seq x y z
N MET A 1 -7.95 10.66 -13.28
CA MET A 1 -9.04 10.08 -14.08
C MET A 1 -8.92 10.58 -15.53
N ALA A 2 -9.12 9.73 -16.49
CA ALA A 2 -9.10 10.12 -17.91
C ALA A 2 -10.26 9.47 -18.65
N GLU A 3 -10.83 10.19 -19.60
CA GLU A 3 -11.80 9.67 -20.58
C GLU A 3 -11.11 9.58 -21.93
N ALA A 4 -11.56 8.67 -22.82
CA ALA A 4 -10.86 8.34 -24.07
C ALA A 4 -10.52 9.57 -24.93
N ASP A 5 -11.38 10.57 -24.99
CA ASP A 5 -11.25 11.74 -25.86
C ASP A 5 -10.99 13.04 -25.09
N ARG A 6 -10.61 12.96 -23.84
CA ARG A 6 -10.37 14.13 -22.99
C ARG A 6 -9.01 14.04 -22.30
N PRO A 7 -8.37 15.18 -22.03
CA PRO A 7 -7.15 15.16 -21.23
C PRO A 7 -7.43 14.62 -19.84
N PRO A 8 -6.45 13.94 -19.21
CA PRO A 8 -6.58 13.46 -17.85
C PRO A 8 -6.82 14.62 -16.89
N ILE A 9 -7.69 14.40 -15.93
CA ILE A 9 -7.97 15.36 -14.87
C ILE A 9 -7.50 14.80 -13.52
N GLU A 10 -6.98 15.67 -12.70
CA GLU A 10 -6.71 15.36 -11.31
C GLU A 10 -8.00 15.42 -10.51
N VAL A 11 -8.25 14.37 -9.72
CA VAL A 11 -9.39 14.33 -8.81
C VAL A 11 -8.88 14.67 -7.42
N GLY A 12 -9.29 15.84 -6.93
CA GLY A 12 -8.94 16.27 -5.58
C GLY A 12 -9.61 15.42 -4.50
N PRO A 13 -9.01 15.32 -3.31
CA PRO A 13 -9.62 14.65 -2.17
C PRO A 13 -10.91 15.37 -1.73
N PRO A 14 -11.82 14.65 -1.06
CA PRO A 14 -12.95 15.29 -0.40
C PRO A 14 -12.45 16.33 0.62
N PRO A 15 -13.26 17.33 0.95
CA PRO A 15 -12.88 18.34 1.94
C PRO A 15 -12.46 17.69 3.26
N SER A 16 -11.21 17.89 3.60
CA SER A 16 -10.65 17.41 4.85
C SER A 16 -9.63 18.43 5.39
N PRO A 17 -9.35 18.46 6.69
CA PRO A 17 -8.33 19.37 7.25
C PRO A 17 -6.94 19.17 6.63
N ARG A 18 -6.66 18.01 6.08
CA ARG A 18 -5.35 17.60 5.58
C ARG A 18 -5.15 17.80 4.07
N LYS A 19 -6.19 18.07 3.33
CA LYS A 19 -6.15 18.33 1.86
C LYS A 19 -5.52 17.23 1.01
N TYR A 20 -5.54 15.97 1.46
CA TYR A 20 -5.11 14.82 0.67
C TYR A 20 -6.01 13.61 0.93
N TRP A 21 -5.90 12.64 0.04
CA TRP A 21 -6.67 11.41 0.12
C TRP A 21 -6.20 10.54 1.29
N THR A 22 -7.15 10.05 2.08
CA THR A 22 -6.92 8.91 2.97
C THR A 22 -7.01 7.60 2.19
N GLN A 23 -6.42 6.53 2.69
CA GLN A 23 -6.52 5.21 2.07
C GLN A 23 -7.97 4.76 1.93
N ARG A 24 -8.76 4.94 2.97
CA ARG A 24 -10.21 4.67 2.96
C ARG A 24 -10.94 5.53 1.93
N GLY A 25 -10.67 6.82 1.89
CA GLY A 25 -11.32 7.73 0.95
C GLY A 25 -11.04 7.36 -0.51
N ILE A 26 -9.81 6.93 -0.83
CA ILE A 26 -9.49 6.41 -2.17
C ILE A 26 -10.25 5.12 -2.46
N ALA A 27 -10.30 4.20 -1.51
CA ALA A 27 -10.99 2.92 -1.69
C ALA A 27 -12.50 3.11 -1.91
N GLU A 28 -13.15 3.93 -1.09
CA GLU A 28 -14.57 4.27 -1.23
C GLU A 28 -14.86 4.94 -2.57
N TRP A 29 -14.07 5.93 -2.95
CA TRP A 29 -14.19 6.60 -4.24
C TRP A 29 -14.02 5.62 -5.42
N LEU A 30 -13.07 4.70 -5.36
CA LEU A 30 -12.87 3.69 -6.40
C LEU A 30 -14.07 2.74 -6.50
N VAL A 31 -14.61 2.30 -5.37
CA VAL A 31 -15.81 1.43 -5.34
C VAL A 31 -17.00 2.14 -6.00
N GLU A 32 -17.22 3.41 -5.68
CA GLU A 32 -18.27 4.21 -6.32
C GLU A 32 -18.08 4.32 -7.83
N ARG A 33 -16.86 4.62 -8.29
CA ARG A 33 -16.57 4.72 -9.74
C ARG A 33 -16.73 3.39 -10.46
N LEU A 34 -16.33 2.29 -9.84
CA LEU A 34 -16.48 0.95 -10.42
C LEU A 34 -17.93 0.45 -10.44
N ALA A 35 -18.80 1.00 -9.60
CA ALA A 35 -20.23 0.70 -9.62
C ALA A 35 -20.99 1.41 -10.75
N GLU A 36 -20.39 2.41 -11.40
CA GLU A 36 -21.00 3.09 -12.55
C GLU A 36 -21.05 2.15 -13.77
N PRO A 37 -22.10 2.25 -14.62
CA PRO A 37 -22.27 1.40 -15.79
C PRO A 37 -21.33 1.80 -16.94
N ALA A 38 -20.12 2.23 -16.65
CA ALA A 38 -19.10 2.61 -17.60
C ALA A 38 -17.96 1.58 -17.60
N GLN A 39 -17.40 1.29 -18.77
CA GLN A 39 -16.19 0.49 -18.86
C GLN A 39 -15.03 1.29 -18.25
N THR A 40 -14.52 0.82 -17.12
CA THR A 40 -13.47 1.50 -16.36
C THR A 40 -12.24 0.64 -16.25
N LEU A 41 -11.09 1.19 -16.63
CA LEU A 41 -9.78 0.62 -16.37
C LEU A 41 -9.12 1.37 -15.24
N VAL A 42 -8.73 0.65 -14.20
CA VAL A 42 -8.03 1.23 -13.04
C VAL A 42 -6.58 0.77 -13.04
N GLY A 43 -5.65 1.72 -13.01
CA GLY A 43 -4.24 1.47 -12.77
C GLY A 43 -3.87 1.94 -11.36
N ILE A 44 -3.26 1.06 -10.59
CA ILE A 44 -2.81 1.37 -9.23
C ILE A 44 -1.31 1.11 -9.17
N ASP A 45 -0.54 2.15 -8.85
CA ASP A 45 0.88 1.99 -8.52
C ASP A 45 0.98 1.56 -7.04
N HIS A 46 0.91 0.26 -6.83
CA HIS A 46 0.93 -0.33 -5.50
C HIS A 46 1.70 -1.65 -5.48
N GLY A 47 2.40 -1.91 -4.39
CA GLY A 47 3.09 -3.17 -4.19
C GLY A 47 2.12 -4.29 -3.79
N PHE A 48 1.78 -5.16 -4.76
CA PHE A 48 0.90 -6.31 -4.52
C PHE A 48 1.66 -7.57 -4.08
N SER A 49 2.87 -7.45 -3.58
CA SER A 49 3.66 -8.58 -3.11
C SER A 49 4.64 -8.18 -2.01
N PHE A 50 4.98 -9.15 -1.19
CA PHE A 50 5.98 -8.99 -0.13
C PHE A 50 7.09 -10.04 -0.27
N PRO A 51 8.29 -9.79 0.29
CA PRO A 51 9.36 -10.77 0.29
C PRO A 51 8.94 -12.08 0.97
N LEU A 52 9.26 -13.23 0.39
CA LEU A 52 8.95 -14.53 1.01
C LEU A 52 9.54 -14.65 2.41
N ARG A 53 10.68 -14.02 2.63
CA ARG A 53 11.33 -13.98 3.94
C ARG A 53 10.44 -13.39 5.03
N TYR A 54 9.59 -12.44 4.71
CA TYR A 54 8.61 -11.89 5.66
C TYR A 54 7.65 -12.98 6.16
N PHE A 55 7.10 -13.78 5.24
CA PHE A 55 6.19 -14.88 5.59
C PHE A 55 6.87 -15.95 6.44
N GLU A 56 8.11 -16.30 6.10
CA GLU A 56 8.90 -17.28 6.85
C GLU A 56 9.17 -16.82 8.30
N VAL A 57 9.69 -15.62 8.47
CA VAL A 57 10.07 -15.07 9.78
C VAL A 57 8.85 -14.91 10.68
N HIS A 58 7.75 -14.44 10.13
CA HIS A 58 6.51 -14.25 10.89
C HIS A 58 5.59 -15.47 10.90
N ARG A 59 6.04 -16.62 10.34
CA ARG A 59 5.29 -17.88 10.30
C ARG A 59 3.91 -17.75 9.67
N LEU A 60 3.82 -16.96 8.63
CA LEU A 60 2.59 -16.75 7.87
C LEU A 60 2.52 -17.74 6.72
N LYS A 61 1.32 -18.13 6.37
CA LYS A 61 1.09 -18.82 5.10
C LYS A 61 1.43 -17.86 3.94
N PRO A 62 2.21 -18.28 2.93
CA PRO A 62 2.61 -17.40 1.84
C PRO A 62 1.48 -17.19 0.83
N ASP A 63 0.37 -16.66 1.28
CA ASP A 63 -0.75 -16.24 0.46
C ASP A 63 -1.22 -14.83 0.84
N TRP A 64 -1.91 -14.19 -0.10
CA TRP A 64 -2.30 -12.80 0.04
C TRP A 64 -3.36 -12.55 1.13
N PRO A 65 -4.40 -13.38 1.30
CA PRO A 65 -5.33 -13.24 2.41
C PRO A 65 -4.65 -13.30 3.78
N ALA A 66 -3.77 -14.26 4.01
CA ALA A 66 -3.04 -14.38 5.27
C ALA A 66 -2.15 -13.15 5.54
N PHE A 67 -1.54 -12.61 4.49
CA PHE A 67 -0.78 -11.36 4.59
C PHE A 67 -1.67 -10.18 4.95
N LEU A 68 -2.82 -10.01 4.31
CA LEU A 68 -3.74 -8.91 4.59
C LEU A 68 -4.28 -8.96 6.02
N ASP A 69 -4.62 -10.15 6.50
CA ASP A 69 -5.05 -10.36 7.89
C ASP A 69 -3.95 -9.99 8.90
N ASP A 70 -2.71 -10.38 8.63
CA ASP A 70 -1.56 -10.01 9.46
C ASP A 70 -1.30 -8.52 9.41
N PHE A 71 -1.33 -7.94 8.21
CA PHE A 71 -1.13 -6.51 8.00
C PHE A 71 -2.16 -5.68 8.76
N GLN A 72 -3.43 -6.07 8.67
CA GLN A 72 -4.53 -5.39 9.35
C GLN A 72 -4.39 -5.40 10.87
N ARG A 73 -3.80 -6.46 11.44
CA ARG A 73 -3.60 -6.60 12.89
C ARG A 73 -2.41 -5.82 13.43
N HIS A 74 -1.39 -5.65 12.63
CA HIS A 74 -0.08 -5.15 13.09
C HIS A 74 0.30 -3.80 12.50
N TRP A 75 -0.33 -3.41 11.40
CA TRP A 75 -0.09 -2.13 10.73
C TRP A 75 -1.39 -1.33 10.70
N PRO A 76 -1.39 -0.09 11.13
CA PRO A 76 -2.60 0.72 11.05
C PRO A 76 -2.94 1.03 9.60
N THR A 77 -4.16 0.71 9.23
CA THR A 77 -4.64 0.81 7.85
C THR A 77 -5.61 1.95 7.62
N ASP A 78 -6.31 2.39 8.66
CA ASP A 78 -7.43 3.33 8.56
C ASP A 78 -7.15 4.71 9.13
N GLU A 79 -6.06 4.85 9.86
CA GLU A 79 -5.66 6.12 10.44
C GLU A 79 -4.54 6.76 9.63
N ASP A 80 -4.38 8.05 9.81
CA ASP A 80 -3.33 8.83 9.17
C ASP A 80 -1.95 8.40 9.63
N VAL A 81 -1.40 7.47 8.90
CA VAL A 81 -0.09 6.95 9.20
C VAL A 81 0.92 7.56 8.25
N TYR A 82 1.76 8.39 8.80
CA TYR A 82 2.91 8.92 8.08
C TYR A 82 4.01 7.87 7.99
N VAL A 83 4.88 8.02 7.01
CA VAL A 83 6.08 7.19 6.84
C VAL A 83 6.92 7.15 8.13
N ASP A 84 6.98 8.24 8.86
CA ASP A 84 7.66 8.35 10.16
C ASP A 84 7.22 7.27 11.16
N PHE A 85 6.01 6.91 11.10
CA PHE A 85 5.38 5.90 11.91
C PHE A 85 5.97 4.50 11.69
N VAL A 86 6.22 4.12 10.45
CA VAL A 86 6.87 2.84 10.12
C VAL A 86 8.36 2.90 10.42
N ARG A 87 8.98 4.05 10.14
CA ARG A 87 10.40 4.28 10.37
C ARG A 87 10.76 4.27 11.85
N ASP A 88 9.97 4.91 12.69
CA ASP A 88 10.31 5.13 14.10
C ASP A 88 9.84 3.97 15.00
N GLY A 89 9.20 2.96 14.44
CA GLY A 89 8.73 1.78 15.18
C GLY A 89 7.68 2.09 16.25
N ILE A 90 7.06 3.26 16.16
CA ILE A 90 6.14 3.80 17.19
C ILE A 90 4.73 3.27 17.02
N VAL A 91 4.56 2.20 16.27
CA VAL A 91 3.24 1.89 15.85
C VAL A 91 2.70 0.63 16.45
N GLY A 92 1.78 0.78 17.33
CA GLY A 92 0.92 -0.29 17.77
C GLY A 92 1.70 -1.59 17.98
N ASN A 93 1.23 -2.66 17.44
CA ASN A 93 1.94 -3.93 17.40
C ASN A 93 2.96 -4.02 16.23
N GLY A 94 3.15 -2.97 15.45
CA GLY A 94 3.97 -2.96 14.25
C GLY A 94 5.44 -3.27 14.47
N ALA A 95 6.00 -2.93 15.63
CA ALA A 95 7.38 -3.23 15.98
C ALA A 95 7.70 -4.74 15.91
N GLU A 96 6.72 -5.59 16.18
CA GLU A 96 6.85 -7.05 16.08
C GLU A 96 6.79 -7.57 14.64
N ARG A 97 6.40 -6.73 13.71
CA ARG A 97 6.25 -7.03 12.28
C ARG A 97 7.21 -6.26 11.40
N MET A 98 8.29 -5.77 11.99
CA MET A 98 9.31 -5.08 11.23
C MET A 98 9.94 -6.01 10.19
N GLY A 99 10.18 -5.45 9.01
CA GLY A 99 10.96 -6.09 7.97
C GLY A 99 12.42 -5.62 8.00
N GLU A 100 13.27 -6.26 7.22
CA GLU A 100 14.66 -5.89 7.06
C GLU A 100 14.91 -5.35 5.65
N PRO A 101 15.66 -4.25 5.46
CA PRO A 101 15.97 -3.69 4.14
C PRO A 101 16.66 -4.66 3.17
N ARG A 102 17.23 -5.75 3.67
CA ARG A 102 17.83 -6.82 2.85
C ARG A 102 16.81 -7.80 2.30
N TRP A 103 15.59 -7.83 2.83
CA TRP A 103 14.56 -8.72 2.33
C TRP A 103 13.99 -8.15 1.04
N ARG A 104 14.21 -8.88 -0.04
CA ARG A 104 13.81 -8.46 -1.38
C ARG A 104 12.78 -9.41 -1.96
N ARG A 105 11.90 -8.85 -2.74
CA ARG A 105 11.05 -9.63 -3.64
C ARG A 105 11.88 -10.10 -4.83
N LEU A 106 11.48 -11.19 -5.47
CA LEU A 106 12.18 -11.71 -6.66
C LEU A 106 12.29 -10.66 -7.78
N THR A 107 11.29 -9.82 -7.91
CA THR A 107 11.29 -8.70 -8.89
C THR A 107 12.34 -7.65 -8.55
N GLU A 108 12.57 -7.37 -7.28
CA GLU A 108 13.59 -6.43 -6.81
C GLU A 108 15.01 -6.98 -6.95
N GLU A 109 15.17 -8.28 -6.80
CA GLU A 109 16.47 -8.94 -7.05
C GLU A 109 16.86 -8.89 -8.52
N ARG A 110 15.89 -8.99 -9.43
CA ARG A 110 16.12 -8.98 -10.88
C ARG A 110 16.21 -7.59 -11.47
N ALA A 111 15.61 -6.59 -10.83
CA ALA A 111 15.62 -5.21 -11.29
C ALA A 111 16.85 -4.46 -10.74
N ARG A 112 17.69 -3.96 -11.62
CA ARG A 112 18.87 -3.17 -11.21
C ARG A 112 18.42 -1.90 -10.49
N GLY A 113 18.95 -1.67 -9.29
CA GLY A 113 18.68 -0.46 -8.50
C GLY A 113 17.34 -0.44 -7.78
N ALA A 114 16.54 -1.50 -7.89
CA ALA A 114 15.32 -1.60 -7.12
C ALA A 114 15.63 -1.79 -5.62
N LYS A 115 14.86 -1.07 -4.81
CA LYS A 115 14.99 -1.09 -3.35
C LYS A 115 13.97 -2.04 -2.75
N SER A 116 14.27 -2.58 -1.59
CA SER A 116 13.32 -3.37 -0.81
C SER A 116 12.13 -2.51 -0.38
N VAL A 117 10.96 -3.12 -0.25
CA VAL A 117 9.77 -2.48 0.35
C VAL A 117 9.99 -2.01 1.79
N PHE A 118 11.04 -2.51 2.45
CA PHE A 118 11.44 -2.11 3.80
C PHE A 118 12.58 -1.07 3.81
N GLN A 119 12.99 -0.58 2.67
CA GLN A 119 14.00 0.46 2.58
C GLN A 119 13.31 1.81 2.37
N PHE A 120 13.16 2.54 3.44
CA PHE A 120 12.67 3.92 3.41
C PHE A 120 13.84 4.86 3.21
N ASP A 121 13.82 5.64 2.13
CA ASP A 121 14.73 6.77 1.97
C ASP A 121 14.20 7.94 2.77
N VAL A 122 15.02 8.42 3.65
CA VAL A 122 14.80 9.63 4.42
C VAL A 122 15.54 10.78 3.75
#